data_a3547b7a77339fc6a6ad9c535e918ab6
#
_entry.id   a3547b7a77339fc6a6ad9c535e918ab6
#
_cell.length_a   1.000
_cell.length_b   1.000
_cell.length_c   1.000
_cell.angle_alpha   90.00
_cell.angle_beta   90.00
_cell.angle_gamma   90.00
#
_symmetry.space_group_name_H-M   'P 1'
#
loop_
_entity.id
_entity.type
_entity.pdbx_description
1 polymer ?
#
loop_
_entity_poly.entity_id
_entity_poly.type
_entity_poly.pdbx_seq_one_letter_code
_entity_poly.pdbx_strand_id
1 'polypeptide(L)'
;MRERLPNRRSGEMFDFTHGGHKWTVCVGRFDDGRIAELFLDAEKTSPLVELAQESAIVASLALQSGCPIETLRHALDGRDTGPLGAALGLVNGETAR
;
A
#
# COMPACT_ATOMS: atom_id res chain seq x y z
N MET A 1 -1.62 16.00 -12.69
CA MET A 1 -1.04 15.03 -13.63
C MET A 1 -0.32 13.92 -12.86
N ARG A 2 -0.54 12.71 -13.27
CA ARG A 2 0.07 11.57 -12.59
C ARG A 2 1.55 11.42 -12.96
N GLU A 3 2.38 11.24 -11.95
CA GLU A 3 3.80 11.04 -12.15
C GLU A 3 4.05 9.66 -12.74
N ARG A 4 4.94 9.59 -13.73
CA ARG A 4 5.24 8.34 -14.43
C ARG A 4 6.19 7.48 -13.61
N LEU A 5 5.87 6.19 -13.51
CA LEU A 5 6.77 5.24 -12.87
C LEU A 5 7.92 4.88 -13.79
N PRO A 6 9.10 4.61 -13.25
CA PRO A 6 10.21 4.14 -14.07
C PRO A 6 9.92 2.75 -14.64
N ASN A 7 10.55 2.43 -15.77
CA ASN A 7 10.39 1.12 -16.40
C ASN A 7 10.87 -0.02 -15.49
N ARG A 8 11.93 0.22 -14.74
CA ARG A 8 12.46 -0.75 -13.81
C ARG A 8 12.27 -0.20 -12.39
N ARG A 9 11.31 -0.74 -11.68
CA ARG A 9 10.98 -0.29 -10.34
C ARG A 9 11.58 -1.24 -9.30
N SER A 10 11.99 -0.65 -8.21
CA SER A 10 12.34 -1.41 -7.02
C SER A 10 11.06 -2.02 -6.47
N GLY A 11 11.06 -3.32 -6.24
CA GLY A 11 9.91 -4.02 -5.69
C GLY A 11 10.25 -4.64 -4.35
N GLU A 12 9.35 -4.52 -3.41
CA GLU A 12 9.51 -5.10 -2.09
C GLU A 12 8.22 -5.81 -1.71
N MET A 13 8.32 -6.86 -0.92
CA MET A 13 7.15 -7.60 -0.45
C MET A 13 7.26 -7.78 1.05
N PHE A 14 6.15 -7.53 1.74
CA PHE A 14 6.08 -7.72 3.19
C PHE A 14 4.83 -8.52 3.51
N ASP A 15 4.99 -9.54 4.36
CA ASP A 15 3.85 -10.31 4.84
C ASP A 15 3.39 -9.75 6.17
N PHE A 16 2.08 -9.77 6.39
CA PHE A 16 1.52 -9.34 7.67
C PHE A 16 0.20 -10.06 7.92
N THR A 17 -0.25 -10.00 9.16
CA THR A 17 -1.53 -10.60 9.56
C THR A 17 -2.48 -9.48 9.94
N HIS A 18 -3.70 -9.54 9.47
CA HIS A 18 -4.73 -8.58 9.81
C HIS A 18 -6.09 -9.24 9.72
N GLY A 19 -6.90 -9.07 10.77
CA GLY A 19 -8.26 -9.61 10.80
C GLY A 19 -8.31 -11.12 10.69
N GLY A 20 -7.28 -11.82 11.19
CA GLY A 20 -7.21 -13.27 11.11
C GLY A 20 -6.78 -13.82 9.77
N HIS A 21 -6.39 -12.94 8.84
CA HIS A 21 -5.95 -13.35 7.50
C HIS A 21 -4.47 -13.00 7.31
N LYS A 22 -3.83 -13.80 6.48
CA LYS A 22 -2.44 -13.53 6.07
C LYS A 22 -2.46 -12.74 4.78
N TRP A 23 -1.75 -11.62 4.79
CA TRP A 23 -1.69 -10.68 3.68
C TRP A 23 -0.25 -10.49 3.23
N THR A 24 -0.12 -10.09 1.97
CA THR A 24 1.16 -9.65 1.43
C THR A 24 0.93 -8.27 0.81
N VAL A 25 1.78 -7.32 1.15
CA VAL A 25 1.80 -6.04 0.47
C VAL A 25 3.03 -5.99 -0.42
N CYS A 26 2.81 -5.64 -1.69
CA CYS A 26 3.89 -5.42 -2.65
C CYS A 26 4.01 -3.92 -2.86
N VAL A 27 5.23 -3.41 -2.85
CA VAL A 27 5.51 -1.99 -2.90
C VAL A 27 6.42 -1.68 -4.07
N GLY A 28 6.06 -0.67 -4.85
CA GLY A 28 6.95 -0.12 -5.87
C GLY A 28 7.31 1.31 -5.50
N ARG A 29 8.50 1.75 -5.85
CA ARG A 29 8.99 3.08 -5.49
C ARG A 29 9.38 3.88 -6.71
N PHE A 30 9.28 5.20 -6.59
CA PHE A 30 9.91 6.13 -7.54
C PHE A 30 11.43 6.05 -7.36
N ASP A 31 12.15 6.63 -8.32
CA ASP A 31 13.61 6.63 -8.26
C ASP A 31 14.17 7.31 -7.03
N ASP A 32 13.42 8.26 -6.47
CA ASP A 32 13.87 8.98 -5.27
C ASP A 32 13.53 8.25 -3.97
N GLY A 33 12.96 7.05 -4.06
CA GLY A 33 12.67 6.22 -2.89
C GLY A 33 11.27 6.37 -2.32
N ARG A 34 10.49 7.33 -2.79
CA ARG A 34 9.11 7.48 -2.33
C ARG A 34 8.27 6.29 -2.79
N ILE A 35 7.30 5.89 -1.97
CA ILE A 35 6.37 4.83 -2.36
C ILE A 35 5.50 5.35 -3.50
N ALA A 36 5.46 4.61 -4.61
CA ALA A 36 4.71 4.99 -5.80
C ALA A 36 3.46 4.14 -5.99
N GLU A 37 3.49 2.92 -5.51
CA GLU A 37 2.36 2.01 -5.67
C GLU A 37 2.36 0.94 -4.60
N LEU A 38 1.18 0.42 -4.34
CA LEU A 38 0.96 -0.65 -3.39
C LEU A 38 0.01 -1.65 -4.02
N PHE A 39 0.26 -2.92 -3.77
CA PHE A 39 -0.68 -3.98 -4.14
C PHE A 39 -0.88 -4.90 -2.95
N LEU A 40 -2.11 -5.31 -2.73
CA LEU A 40 -2.44 -6.21 -1.63
C LEU A 40 -2.88 -7.55 -2.19
N ASP A 41 -2.49 -8.60 -1.51
CA ASP A 41 -2.95 -9.94 -1.83
C ASP A 41 -3.12 -10.69 -0.52
N ALA A 42 -3.86 -11.78 -0.57
CA ALA A 42 -4.07 -12.61 0.60
C ALA A 42 -4.01 -14.08 0.20
N GLU A 43 -3.77 -14.93 1.18
CA GLU A 43 -3.64 -16.35 0.95
C GLU A 43 -4.89 -16.95 0.34
N LYS A 44 -6.07 -16.44 0.72
CA LYS A 44 -7.33 -16.92 0.21
C LYS A 44 -8.14 -15.77 -0.37
N THR A 45 -8.77 -16.03 -1.52
CA THR A 45 -9.63 -15.04 -2.16
C THR A 45 -10.97 -14.93 -1.44
N SER A 46 -11.48 -13.72 -1.32
CA SER A 46 -12.79 -13.44 -0.74
C SER A 46 -13.23 -12.06 -1.19
N PRO A 47 -14.52 -11.70 -1.00
CA PRO A 47 -14.95 -10.33 -1.31
C PRO A 47 -14.15 -9.27 -0.54
N LEU A 48 -13.74 -9.57 0.67
CA LEU A 48 -12.91 -8.65 1.45
C LEU A 48 -11.57 -8.42 0.75
N VAL A 49 -10.94 -9.49 0.26
CA VAL A 49 -9.68 -9.40 -0.44
C VAL A 49 -9.84 -8.56 -1.72
N GLU A 50 -10.92 -8.78 -2.46
CA GLU A 50 -11.17 -8.01 -3.67
C GLU A 50 -11.31 -6.52 -3.39
N LEU A 51 -12.03 -6.16 -2.33
CA LEU A 51 -12.18 -4.77 -1.93
C LEU A 51 -10.84 -4.16 -1.49
N ALA A 52 -10.05 -4.94 -0.78
CA ALA A 52 -8.73 -4.48 -0.35
C ALA A 52 -7.82 -4.25 -1.54
N GLN A 53 -7.87 -5.14 -2.53
CA GLN A 53 -7.08 -4.99 -3.74
C GLN A 53 -7.46 -3.73 -4.51
N GLU A 54 -8.76 -3.45 -4.62
CA GLU A 54 -9.23 -2.23 -5.27
C GLU A 54 -8.77 -0.99 -4.52
N SER A 55 -8.82 -1.04 -3.19
CA SER A 55 -8.39 0.10 -2.38
C SER A 55 -6.91 0.40 -2.58
N ALA A 56 -6.10 -0.64 -2.74
CA ALA A 56 -4.66 -0.47 -2.99
C ALA A 56 -4.41 0.17 -4.35
N ILE A 57 -5.21 -0.16 -5.36
CA ILE A 57 -5.12 0.46 -6.68
C ILE A 57 -5.43 1.96 -6.58
N VAL A 58 -6.50 2.31 -5.87
CA VAL A 58 -6.87 3.72 -5.67
C VAL A 58 -5.77 4.46 -4.93
N ALA A 59 -5.22 3.85 -3.89
CA ALA A 59 -4.12 4.47 -3.13
C ALA A 59 -2.90 4.69 -4.03
N SER A 60 -2.59 3.71 -4.89
CA SER A 60 -1.46 3.83 -5.83
C SER A 60 -1.66 5.02 -6.77
N LEU A 61 -2.86 5.17 -7.31
CA LEU A 61 -3.16 6.31 -8.19
C LEU A 61 -3.03 7.64 -7.44
N ALA A 62 -3.47 7.67 -6.19
CA ALA A 62 -3.33 8.88 -5.36
C ALA A 62 -1.86 9.24 -5.17
N LEU A 63 -1.03 8.25 -4.84
CA LEU A 63 0.41 8.47 -4.66
C LEU A 63 1.05 8.99 -5.94
N GLN A 64 0.69 8.41 -7.08
CA GLN A 64 1.22 8.81 -8.37
C GLN A 64 0.71 10.19 -8.81
N SER A 65 -0.37 10.66 -8.21
CA SER A 65 -0.94 11.97 -8.50
C SER A 65 -0.47 13.04 -7.52
N GLY A 66 0.49 12.71 -6.68
CA GLY A 66 1.11 13.68 -5.78
C GLY A 66 0.60 13.67 -4.35
N CYS A 67 -0.32 12.77 -4.01
CA CYS A 67 -0.77 12.67 -2.63
C CYS A 67 0.35 12.06 -1.77
N PRO A 68 0.78 12.72 -0.69
CA PRO A 68 1.82 12.14 0.16
C PRO A 68 1.30 10.89 0.88
N ILE A 69 2.16 9.90 1.06
CA ILE A 69 1.76 8.68 1.75
C ILE A 69 1.32 8.98 3.19
N GLU A 70 1.89 10.00 3.80
CA GLU A 70 1.50 10.40 5.16
C GLU A 70 0.02 10.80 5.23
N THR A 71 -0.47 11.44 4.18
CA THR A 71 -1.88 11.84 4.12
C THR A 71 -2.77 10.60 4.10
N LEU A 72 -2.41 9.60 3.30
CA LEU A 72 -3.17 8.36 3.23
C LEU A 72 -3.13 7.62 4.57
N ARG A 73 -1.94 7.51 5.13
CA ARG A 73 -1.77 6.81 6.41
C ARG A 73 -2.57 7.49 7.52
N HIS A 74 -2.52 8.80 7.57
CA HIS A 74 -3.25 9.56 8.59
C HIS A 74 -4.76 9.40 8.44
N ALA A 75 -5.25 9.42 7.20
CA ALA A 75 -6.67 9.29 6.93
C ALA A 75 -7.22 7.92 7.35
N LEU A 76 -6.39 6.89 7.28
CA LEU A 76 -6.81 5.52 7.59
C LEU A 76 -6.35 5.05 8.97
N ASP A 77 -5.70 5.93 9.72
CA ASP A 77 -5.22 5.59 11.06
C ASP A 77 -6.41 5.51 12.02
N GLY A 78 -6.43 4.47 12.85
CA GLY A 78 -7.52 4.32 13.80
C GLY A 78 -7.66 2.90 14.29
N ARG A 79 -8.55 2.71 15.26
CA ARG A 79 -8.76 1.40 15.87
C ARG A 79 -9.31 0.37 14.90
N ASP A 80 -10.13 0.83 13.97
CA ASP A 80 -10.81 -0.05 13.03
C ASP A 80 -10.19 -0.01 11.63
N THR A 81 -8.88 0.20 11.60
CA THR A 81 -8.14 0.23 10.35
C THR A 81 -8.30 -1.10 9.61
N GLY A 82 -8.56 -1.01 8.31
CA GLY A 82 -8.64 -2.17 7.44
C GLY A 82 -7.27 -2.62 6.94
N PRO A 83 -7.25 -3.58 6.00
CA PRO A 83 -5.98 -4.13 5.49
C PRO A 83 -5.07 -3.08 4.86
N LEU A 84 -5.63 -2.13 4.12
CA LEU A 84 -4.82 -1.08 3.50
C LEU A 84 -4.16 -0.20 4.56
N GLY A 85 -4.91 0.21 5.58
CA GLY A 85 -4.35 1.01 6.66
C GLY A 85 -3.23 0.29 7.39
N ALA A 86 -3.42 -1.01 7.64
CA ALA A 86 -2.39 -1.83 8.26
C ALA A 86 -1.14 -1.90 7.40
N ALA A 87 -1.31 -2.09 6.09
CA ALA A 87 -0.19 -2.13 5.15
C ALA A 87 0.55 -0.81 5.10
N LEU A 88 -0.18 0.31 5.07
CA LEU A 88 0.44 1.63 5.05
C LEU A 88 1.28 1.88 6.30
N GLY A 89 0.80 1.42 7.45
CA GLY A 89 1.55 1.54 8.68
C GLY A 89 2.86 0.76 8.64
N LEU A 90 2.83 -0.44 8.08
CA LEU A 90 4.00 -1.29 7.96
C LEU A 90 5.04 -0.68 7.02
N VAL A 91 4.62 -0.29 5.82
CA VAL A 91 5.56 0.25 4.81
C VAL A 91 6.12 1.59 5.24
N ASN A 92 5.31 2.40 5.89
CA ASN A 92 5.77 3.71 6.36
C ASN A 92 6.85 3.55 7.41
N GLY A 93 6.71 2.56 8.30
CA GLY A 93 7.75 2.26 9.29
C GLY A 93 9.04 1.86 8.60
N GLU A 94 8.95 1.12 7.52
CA GLU A 94 10.10 0.69 6.72
C GLU A 94 10.76 1.87 6.03
N THR A 95 9.97 2.81 5.51
CA THR A 95 10.50 3.96 4.78
C THR A 95 11.01 5.08 5.67
N ALA A 96 10.70 5.05 6.95
CA ALA A 96 11.09 6.10 7.90
C ALA A 96 12.59 6.09 8.20
N ARG A 97 13.30 5.15 7.68
CA ARG A 97 14.74 5.03 7.90
C ARG A 97 15.58 5.80 6.91
#